data_a1237d731cf64dc12273aadc45a72922
#
_entry.id   a1237d731cf64dc12273aadc45a72922
#
_cell.length_a   1.000
_cell.length_b   1.000
_cell.length_c   1.000
_cell.angle_alpha   90.00
_cell.angle_beta   90.00
_cell.angle_gamma   90.00
#
_symmetry.space_group_name_H-M   'P 1'
#
loop_
_entity.id
_entity.type
_entity.pdbx_description
1 polymer ?
#
loop_
_entity_poly.entity_id
_entity_poly.type
_entity_poly.pdbx_seq_one_letter_code
_entity_poly.pdbx_strand_id
1 'polypeptide(L)'
;MRQPRLFRLRGPAPLRGARDRGASAVEFAGILPLLLLVAMAAIQLGLVGYAVQQAGTGARAAARTASHQETEGLYAARGRAAMSDWTGRRARFALSAGGEEVRVTTTVTIPSVIPGLGSLGEASRSATMPRD
;
A
#
# COMPACT_ATOMS: atom_id res chain seq x y z
N MET A 1 -86.11 -9.84 2.76
CA MET A 1 -85.15 -9.73 1.66
C MET A 1 -83.75 -9.75 2.23
N ARG A 2 -82.98 -10.84 2.06
CA ARG A 2 -81.59 -10.96 2.52
C ARG A 2 -80.67 -10.68 1.32
N GLN A 3 -79.84 -9.65 1.39
CA GLN A 3 -78.86 -9.34 0.37
C GLN A 3 -77.69 -10.34 0.45
N PRO A 4 -77.17 -10.88 -0.69
CA PRO A 4 -76.04 -11.75 -0.71
C PRO A 4 -74.73 -10.88 -0.54
N ARG A 5 -73.94 -11.27 0.45
CA ARG A 5 -72.59 -10.70 0.62
C ARG A 5 -71.70 -11.16 -0.53
N LEU A 6 -71.38 -10.22 -1.44
CA LEU A 6 -70.35 -10.45 -2.44
C LEU A 6 -68.98 -10.64 -1.79
N PHE A 7 -68.49 -11.86 -1.86
CA PHE A 7 -67.14 -12.23 -1.45
C PHE A 7 -66.16 -11.58 -2.47
N ARG A 8 -65.53 -10.49 -2.07
CA ARG A 8 -64.45 -9.91 -2.87
C ARG A 8 -63.28 -10.87 -2.80
N LEU A 9 -63.02 -11.60 -3.86
CA LEU A 9 -61.77 -12.33 -4.08
C LEU A 9 -60.65 -11.31 -4.16
N ARG A 10 -59.86 -11.23 -3.12
CA ARG A 10 -58.64 -10.45 -3.06
C ARG A 10 -57.64 -11.13 -4.00
N GLY A 11 -57.41 -10.59 -5.19
CA GLY A 11 -56.44 -11.09 -6.13
C GLY A 11 -55.03 -11.04 -5.51
N PRO A 12 -54.13 -11.95 -5.92
CA PRO A 12 -52.77 -11.99 -5.39
C PRO A 12 -52.08 -10.66 -5.65
N ALA A 13 -51.47 -10.09 -4.61
CA ALA A 13 -50.68 -8.86 -4.70
C ALA A 13 -49.52 -9.07 -5.69
N PRO A 14 -49.25 -8.11 -6.57
CA PRO A 14 -48.17 -8.25 -7.54
C PRO A 14 -46.82 -8.33 -6.83
N LEU A 15 -46.04 -9.40 -7.10
CA LEU A 15 -44.70 -9.67 -6.57
C LEU A 15 -43.67 -8.69 -7.22
N ARG A 16 -43.87 -7.37 -7.08
CA ARG A 16 -42.97 -6.36 -7.61
C ARG A 16 -41.65 -6.29 -6.83
N GLY A 17 -41.61 -6.64 -5.56
CA GLY A 17 -40.41 -6.51 -4.72
C GLY A 17 -39.30 -7.52 -5.01
N ALA A 18 -39.53 -8.61 -5.73
CA ALA A 18 -38.52 -9.62 -6.01
C ALA A 18 -37.66 -9.25 -7.26
N ARG A 19 -38.26 -8.54 -8.23
CA ARG A 19 -37.56 -8.07 -9.43
C ARG A 19 -36.60 -6.91 -9.14
N ASP A 20 -37.01 -5.99 -8.26
CA ASP A 20 -36.20 -4.83 -7.88
C ASP A 20 -34.97 -5.24 -7.05
N ARG A 21 -35.07 -6.27 -6.21
CA ARG A 21 -33.92 -6.83 -5.47
C ARG A 21 -32.91 -7.52 -6.38
N GLY A 22 -33.37 -8.19 -7.42
CA GLY A 22 -32.49 -8.82 -8.40
C GLY A 22 -31.72 -7.80 -9.25
N ALA A 23 -32.38 -6.72 -9.69
CA ALA A 23 -31.76 -5.64 -10.45
C ALA A 23 -30.69 -4.94 -9.63
N SER A 24 -30.96 -4.56 -8.38
CA SER A 24 -29.97 -3.95 -7.47
C SER A 24 -28.77 -4.85 -7.20
N ALA A 25 -28.97 -6.16 -7.08
CA ALA A 25 -27.88 -7.10 -6.87
C ALA A 25 -26.96 -7.20 -8.10
N VAL A 26 -27.52 -7.18 -9.30
CA VAL A 26 -26.75 -7.20 -10.56
C VAL A 26 -26.00 -5.89 -10.76
N GLU A 27 -26.61 -4.75 -10.46
CA GLU A 27 -25.95 -3.44 -10.51
C GLU A 27 -24.79 -3.37 -9.52
N PHE A 28 -24.99 -3.82 -8.29
CA PHE A 28 -23.93 -3.90 -7.26
C PHE A 28 -22.79 -4.83 -7.69
N ALA A 29 -23.11 -6.01 -8.23
CA ALA A 29 -22.12 -6.94 -8.75
C ALA A 29 -21.30 -6.36 -9.91
N GLY A 30 -21.91 -5.51 -10.75
CA GLY A 30 -21.22 -4.80 -11.82
C GLY A 30 -20.24 -3.73 -11.35
N ILE A 31 -20.53 -3.06 -10.22
CA ILE A 31 -19.67 -2.03 -9.64
C ILE A 31 -18.55 -2.63 -8.79
N LEU A 32 -18.74 -3.82 -8.23
CA LEU A 32 -17.78 -4.44 -7.31
C LEU A 32 -16.35 -4.56 -7.87
N PRO A 33 -16.12 -5.02 -9.12
CA PRO A 33 -14.79 -5.09 -9.68
C PRO A 33 -14.10 -3.72 -9.76
N LEU A 34 -14.84 -2.67 -10.10
CA LEU A 34 -14.32 -1.30 -10.14
C LEU A 34 -13.90 -0.82 -8.75
N LEU A 35 -14.73 -1.05 -7.74
CA LEU A 35 -14.42 -0.70 -6.34
C LEU A 35 -13.19 -1.45 -5.85
N LEU A 36 -13.01 -2.72 -6.20
CA LEU A 36 -11.84 -3.51 -5.87
C LEU A 36 -10.58 -2.93 -6.53
N LEU A 37 -10.64 -2.53 -7.80
CA LEU A 37 -9.51 -1.89 -8.48
C LEU A 37 -9.12 -0.57 -7.81
N VAL A 38 -10.08 0.26 -7.44
CA VAL A 38 -9.83 1.51 -6.71
C VAL A 38 -9.20 1.24 -5.35
N ALA A 39 -9.70 0.26 -4.61
CA ALA A 39 -9.15 -0.14 -3.32
C ALA A 39 -7.70 -0.65 -3.46
N MET A 40 -7.42 -1.49 -4.47
CA MET A 40 -6.06 -1.96 -4.75
C MET A 40 -5.12 -0.82 -5.10
N ALA A 41 -5.56 0.13 -5.91
CA ALA A 41 -4.77 1.32 -6.24
C ALA A 41 -4.45 2.17 -5.01
N ALA A 42 -5.43 2.37 -4.12
CA ALA A 42 -5.23 3.11 -2.87
C ALA A 42 -4.22 2.42 -1.94
N ILE A 43 -4.32 1.09 -1.79
CA ILE A 43 -3.35 0.29 -1.02
C ILE A 43 -1.96 0.41 -1.64
N GLN A 44 -1.84 0.30 -2.96
CA GLN A 44 -0.56 0.40 -3.66
C GLN A 44 0.10 1.76 -3.45
N LEU A 45 -0.65 2.85 -3.54
CA LEU A 45 -0.14 4.20 -3.25
C LEU A 45 0.31 4.34 -1.78
N GLY A 46 -0.42 3.76 -0.85
CA GLY A 46 -0.03 3.70 0.56
C GLY A 46 1.30 2.96 0.77
N LEU A 47 1.50 1.82 0.09
CA LEU A 47 2.76 1.07 0.14
C LEU A 47 3.93 1.86 -0.45
N VAL A 48 3.73 2.57 -1.55
CA VAL A 48 4.75 3.47 -2.14
C VAL A 48 5.14 4.55 -1.16
N GLY A 49 4.18 5.27 -0.60
CA GLY A 49 4.43 6.34 0.38
C GLY A 49 5.17 5.81 1.62
N TYR A 50 4.77 4.66 2.12
CA TYR A 50 5.43 4.01 3.25
C TYR A 50 6.88 3.61 2.94
N ALA A 51 7.13 2.99 1.78
CA ALA A 51 8.47 2.60 1.34
C ALA A 51 9.40 3.82 1.20
N VAL A 52 8.90 4.94 0.63
CA VAL A 52 9.64 6.20 0.51
C VAL A 52 10.04 6.75 1.89
N GLN A 53 9.12 6.75 2.85
CA GLN A 53 9.39 7.21 4.22
C GLN A 53 10.44 6.32 4.92
N GLN A 54 10.29 5.01 4.79
CA GLN A 54 11.21 4.04 5.37
C GLN A 54 12.61 4.16 4.74
N ALA A 55 12.70 4.30 3.42
CA ALA A 55 13.98 4.54 2.74
C ALA A 55 14.69 5.79 3.26
N GLY A 56 13.95 6.89 3.51
CA GLY A 56 14.49 8.10 4.11
C GLY A 56 14.98 7.89 5.54
N THR A 57 14.26 7.12 6.34
CA THR A 57 14.68 6.78 7.72
C THR A 57 15.95 5.94 7.72
N GLY A 58 15.99 4.89 6.90
CA GLY A 58 17.16 4.05 6.73
C GLY A 58 18.38 4.81 6.23
N ALA A 59 18.21 5.69 5.23
CA ALA A 59 19.29 6.51 4.68
C ALA A 59 19.90 7.45 5.73
N ARG A 60 19.08 8.13 6.54
CA ARG A 60 19.56 9.01 7.61
C ARG A 60 20.31 8.25 8.70
N ALA A 61 19.78 7.11 9.15
CA ALA A 61 20.44 6.28 10.15
C ALA A 61 21.77 5.72 9.64
N ALA A 62 21.78 5.24 8.39
CA ALA A 62 22.98 4.72 7.75
C ALA A 62 24.04 5.82 7.53
N ALA A 63 23.65 6.99 7.04
CA ALA A 63 24.57 8.11 6.81
C ALA A 63 25.19 8.61 8.12
N ARG A 64 24.42 8.69 9.21
CA ARG A 64 24.94 9.03 10.54
C ARG A 64 25.97 8.02 11.02
N THR A 65 25.76 6.74 10.80
CA THR A 65 26.73 5.70 11.18
C THR A 65 27.96 5.76 10.28
N ALA A 66 27.79 6.04 8.98
CA ALA A 66 28.89 6.15 8.03
C ALA A 66 29.72 7.43 8.19
N SER A 67 29.18 8.48 8.82
CA SER A 67 29.94 9.72 9.06
C SER A 67 31.07 9.54 10.07
N HIS A 68 30.97 8.55 10.95
CA HIS A 68 32.03 8.19 11.89
C HIS A 68 32.90 7.07 11.32
N GLN A 69 34.20 7.34 11.12
CA GLN A 69 35.13 6.41 10.48
C GLN A 69 35.21 5.04 11.18
N GLU A 70 35.13 5.01 12.51
CA GLU A 70 35.18 3.78 13.29
C GLU A 70 33.97 2.85 13.07
N THR A 71 32.83 3.40 12.71
CA THR A 71 31.57 2.65 12.52
C THR A 71 31.10 2.58 11.08
N GLU A 72 31.87 3.14 10.12
CA GLU A 72 31.50 3.20 8.72
C GLU A 72 31.04 1.84 8.17
N GLY A 73 31.72 0.75 8.49
CA GLY A 73 31.37 -0.59 8.03
C GLY A 73 30.00 -1.11 8.52
N LEU A 74 29.38 -0.47 9.53
CA LEU A 74 28.11 -0.87 10.11
C LEU A 74 26.92 -0.10 9.54
N TYR A 75 27.15 0.82 8.60
CA TYR A 75 26.10 1.73 8.10
C TYR A 75 24.84 1.01 7.58
N ALA A 76 25.01 -0.05 6.79
CA ALA A 76 23.90 -0.80 6.23
C ALA A 76 23.09 -1.55 7.30
N ALA A 77 23.78 -2.13 8.29
CA ALA A 77 23.14 -2.83 9.41
C ALA A 77 22.33 -1.85 10.27
N ARG A 78 22.90 -0.68 10.58
CA ARG A 78 22.22 0.37 11.36
C ARG A 78 21.05 0.99 10.58
N GLY A 79 21.24 1.24 9.28
CA GLY A 79 20.17 1.71 8.41
C GLY A 79 19.00 0.74 8.40
N ARG A 80 19.27 -0.55 8.24
CA ARG A 80 18.26 -1.60 8.24
C ARG A 80 17.55 -1.72 9.57
N ALA A 81 18.28 -1.65 10.69
CA ALA A 81 17.72 -1.72 12.03
C ALA A 81 16.80 -0.53 12.39
N ALA A 82 16.95 0.62 11.70
CA ALA A 82 16.11 1.78 11.87
C ALA A 82 14.80 1.72 11.06
N MET A 83 14.65 0.72 10.20
CA MET A 83 13.48 0.48 9.37
C MET A 83 12.60 -0.62 9.96
N SER A 84 11.35 -0.71 9.51
CA SER A 84 10.54 -1.90 9.82
C SER A 84 11.16 -3.15 9.21
N ASP A 85 10.99 -4.30 9.85
CA ASP A 85 11.56 -5.59 9.38
C ASP A 85 11.15 -5.90 7.94
N TRP A 86 9.91 -5.57 7.59
CA TRP A 86 9.37 -5.80 6.26
C TRP A 86 10.12 -4.99 5.19
N THR A 87 10.35 -3.70 5.41
CA THR A 87 11.08 -2.83 4.48
C THR A 87 12.58 -3.08 4.54
N GLY A 88 13.12 -3.33 5.73
CA GLY A 88 14.54 -3.62 5.93
C GLY A 88 15.03 -4.83 5.14
N ARG A 89 14.22 -5.90 5.07
CA ARG A 89 14.55 -7.07 4.24
C ARG A 89 14.56 -6.80 2.74
N ARG A 90 13.88 -5.74 2.29
CA ARG A 90 13.79 -5.32 0.89
C ARG A 90 14.67 -4.12 0.57
N ALA A 91 15.46 -3.66 1.54
CA ALA A 91 16.30 -2.49 1.42
C ALA A 91 17.72 -2.85 0.97
N ARG A 92 18.25 -2.05 0.05
CA ARG A 92 19.67 -2.03 -0.33
C ARG A 92 20.25 -0.68 0.07
N PHE A 93 21.50 -0.70 0.47
CA PHE A 93 22.23 0.49 0.91
C PHE A 93 23.47 0.65 0.05
N ALA A 94 23.68 1.84 -0.47
CA ALA A 94 24.87 2.22 -1.22
C ALA A 94 25.54 3.42 -0.54
N LEU A 95 26.81 3.28 -0.19
CA LEU A 95 27.64 4.32 0.38
C LEU A 95 28.47 4.97 -0.72
N SER A 96 28.47 6.28 -0.75
CA SER A 96 29.39 7.10 -1.54
C SER A 96 30.11 8.06 -0.58
N ALA A 97 31.39 7.86 -0.39
CA ALA A 97 32.25 8.74 0.39
C ALA A 97 33.05 9.63 -0.55
N GLY A 98 32.96 10.92 -0.34
CA GLY A 98 33.71 11.93 -1.12
C GLY A 98 34.20 13.03 -0.20
N GLY A 99 35.54 13.08 0.00
CA GLY A 99 36.16 14.15 0.79
C GLY A 99 35.63 14.25 2.22
N GLU A 100 35.00 15.36 2.53
CA GLU A 100 34.47 15.69 3.87
C GLU A 100 33.02 15.24 4.10
N GLU A 101 32.41 14.55 3.14
CA GLU A 101 31.01 14.15 3.22
C GLU A 101 30.84 12.67 2.89
N VAL A 102 29.87 12.06 3.56
CA VAL A 102 29.37 10.73 3.21
C VAL A 102 27.91 10.82 2.78
N ARG A 103 27.58 10.12 1.71
CA ARG A 103 26.21 9.98 1.22
C ARG A 103 25.81 8.53 1.23
N VAL A 104 24.69 8.23 1.85
CA VAL A 104 24.09 6.90 1.78
C VAL A 104 22.76 6.98 1.03
N THR A 105 22.62 6.13 0.03
CA THR A 105 21.36 5.93 -0.70
C THR A 105 20.76 4.61 -0.26
N THR A 106 19.52 4.67 0.19
CA THR A 106 18.72 3.49 0.52
C THR A 106 17.66 3.30 -0.54
N THR A 107 17.59 2.11 -1.11
CA THR A 107 16.62 1.70 -2.11
C THR A 107 15.77 0.56 -1.56
N VAL A 108 14.45 0.73 -1.56
CA VAL A 108 13.48 -0.27 -1.08
C VAL A 108 12.64 -0.76 -2.25
N THR A 109 12.60 -2.06 -2.48
CA THR A 109 11.74 -2.67 -3.48
C THR A 109 10.29 -2.67 -2.99
N ILE A 110 9.37 -2.16 -3.82
CA ILE A 110 7.95 -2.04 -3.52
C ILE A 110 7.22 -3.26 -4.09
N PRO A 111 6.61 -4.12 -3.26
CA PRO A 111 5.80 -5.22 -3.76
C PRO A 111 4.53 -4.72 -4.44
N SER A 112 4.09 -5.45 -5.45
CA SER A 112 2.80 -5.19 -6.07
C SER A 112 1.68 -5.92 -5.34
N VAL A 113 0.55 -5.26 -5.12
CA VAL A 113 -0.69 -5.91 -4.67
C VAL A 113 -1.49 -6.48 -5.83
N ILE A 114 -1.04 -6.24 -7.08
CA ILE A 114 -1.70 -6.77 -8.28
C ILE A 114 -1.23 -8.21 -8.50
N PRO A 115 -2.14 -9.19 -8.59
CA PRO A 115 -1.78 -10.58 -8.83
C PRO A 115 -0.99 -10.72 -10.14
N GLY A 116 0.10 -11.49 -10.10
CA GLY A 116 0.97 -11.74 -11.25
C GLY A 116 2.09 -10.70 -11.48
N LEU A 117 2.09 -9.59 -10.74
CA LEU A 117 3.17 -8.61 -10.74
C LEU A 117 3.99 -8.72 -9.45
N GLY A 118 5.26 -9.09 -9.55
CA GLY A 118 6.13 -9.29 -8.38
C GLY A 118 6.50 -8.00 -7.65
N SER A 119 6.80 -6.93 -8.39
CA SER A 119 7.14 -5.63 -7.84
C SER A 119 6.64 -4.49 -8.73
N LEU A 120 6.39 -3.34 -8.13
CA LEU A 120 5.93 -2.12 -8.80
C LEU A 120 7.03 -1.06 -8.89
N GLY A 121 8.29 -1.44 -8.69
CA GLY A 121 9.42 -0.54 -8.74
C GLY A 121 10.14 -0.40 -7.41
N GLU A 122 10.89 0.67 -7.28
CA GLU A 122 11.76 0.91 -6.14
C GLU A 122 11.59 2.35 -5.63
N ALA A 123 11.66 2.51 -4.32
CA ALA A 123 11.74 3.80 -3.65
C ALA A 123 13.17 4.05 -3.21
N SER A 124 13.78 5.13 -3.67
CA SER A 124 15.14 5.54 -3.28
C SER A 124 15.15 6.85 -2.54
N ARG A 125 15.95 6.93 -1.48
CA ARG A 125 16.23 8.15 -0.74
C ARG A 125 17.71 8.20 -0.36
N SER A 126 18.27 9.40 -0.41
CA SER A 126 19.67 9.65 -0.02
C SER A 126 19.73 10.59 1.16
N ALA A 127 20.70 10.37 2.04
CA ALA A 127 21.09 11.28 3.09
C ALA A 127 22.58 11.55 3.03
N THR A 128 22.97 12.80 3.21
CA THR A 128 24.38 13.24 3.23
C THR A 128 24.69 13.77 4.62
N MET A 129 25.82 13.38 5.17
CA MET A 129 26.33 13.83 6.47
C MET A 129 27.79 14.26 6.32
N PRO A 130 28.23 15.27 7.08
CA PRO A 130 29.67 15.58 7.17
C PRO A 130 30.41 14.41 7.80
N ARG A 131 31.63 14.22 7.42
CA ARG A 131 32.52 13.17 7.89
C ARG A 131 33.41 13.71 9.00
N ASP A 132 33.46 12.97 10.09
CA ASP A 132 34.36 13.27 11.21
C ASP A 132 35.74 12.63 11.01
#